data_181fa7ed0d86a3d73bcf0d361033c0d2
#
_entry.id   181fa7ed0d86a3d73bcf0d361033c0d2
#
_cell.length_a   1.000
_cell.length_b   1.000
_cell.length_c   1.000
_cell.angle_alpha   90.00
_cell.angle_beta   90.00
_cell.angle_gamma   90.00
#
_symmetry.space_group_name_H-M   'P 1'
#
loop_
_entity.id
_entity.type
_entity.pdbx_description
1 polymer ?
#
loop_
_entity_poly.entity_id
_entity_poly.type
_entity_poly.pdbx_seq_one_letter_code
_entity_poly.pdbx_strand_id
1 'polypeptide(L)'
;MKKWILALTMAGSVLALGACNQTSSEKVAESSAGNVTQTELYNTMKAKYGEQALQQLVYEKVLSKKYKVTNAELTAKVNDLKEQLGTNFAATLAQYGYKDEADLKQTMKLGMLQEKAAMKNVKVTDKELKDYYASYQPDIKVRHILVKDEKTALDIKKQLDAGAKFEDVAKKSSTDTASAQNGGDLGTITNTNKGQYDADFIKAAYALKVNEISAPVKSQFGYHIIQVTEKKEKKSYNDMKSDIEYQVKSSKLTSDDINKAMQNELKAANVKINDKDLKDALNPTPATPTTGQ
;
A
#
# COMPACT_ATOMS: atom_id res chain seq x y z
N MET A 1 26.48 -39.10 10.95
CA MET A 1 27.66 -39.70 11.58
C MET A 1 28.91 -39.10 10.96
N LYS A 2 29.66 -38.42 11.63
CA LYS A 2 31.06 -38.00 11.65
C LYS A 2 31.16 -36.53 12.10
N LYS A 3 31.46 -36.43 13.37
CA LYS A 3 31.88 -35.21 14.06
C LYS A 3 33.26 -34.83 13.52
N TRP A 4 33.42 -33.61 13.04
CA TRP A 4 34.75 -33.03 12.83
C TRP A 4 34.94 -31.91 13.87
N ILE A 5 35.69 -32.27 14.87
CA ILE A 5 36.33 -31.35 15.81
C ILE A 5 37.63 -30.90 15.14
N LEU A 6 37.72 -29.62 14.81
CA LEU A 6 39.01 -28.99 14.46
C LEU A 6 39.35 -28.01 15.59
N ALA A 7 40.24 -28.48 16.44
CA ALA A 7 40.99 -27.63 17.35
C ALA A 7 41.98 -26.81 16.52
N LEU A 8 41.91 -25.48 16.58
CA LEU A 8 42.96 -24.60 16.05
C LEU A 8 43.64 -23.89 17.21
N THR A 9 44.92 -24.24 17.37
CA THR A 9 45.90 -23.71 18.30
C THR A 9 46.18 -22.23 18.02
N MET A 10 46.32 -21.47 19.10
CA MET A 10 46.84 -20.09 19.11
C MET A 10 48.24 -20.00 18.52
N ALA A 11 48.45 -19.03 17.68
CA ALA A 11 49.75 -18.42 17.46
C ALA A 11 49.60 -16.90 17.51
N GLY A 12 50.09 -16.30 18.57
CA GLY A 12 50.17 -14.87 18.74
C GLY A 12 51.21 -14.25 17.83
N SER A 13 50.85 -13.10 17.25
CA SER A 13 51.83 -12.13 16.75
C SER A 13 51.31 -10.74 17.02
N VAL A 14 51.82 -10.13 18.06
CA VAL A 14 51.75 -8.69 18.32
C VAL A 14 52.62 -7.99 17.28
N LEU A 15 52.03 -7.23 16.39
CA LEU A 15 52.72 -6.16 15.69
C LEU A 15 51.96 -4.85 15.97
N ALA A 16 52.52 -4.16 16.97
CA ALA A 16 52.26 -2.75 17.16
C ALA A 16 53.05 -1.98 16.11
N LEU A 17 52.39 -1.28 15.23
CA LEU A 17 52.92 -0.12 14.56
C LEU A 17 51.84 0.92 14.49
N GLY A 18 52.07 1.98 15.25
CA GLY A 18 51.25 3.14 15.29
C GLY A 18 51.35 3.98 14.02
N ALA A 19 50.36 4.72 13.82
CA ALA A 19 50.37 6.16 13.48
C ALA A 19 48.95 6.65 13.21
N CYS A 20 48.44 7.45 14.09
CA CYS A 20 47.66 8.63 13.88
C CYS A 20 46.82 8.73 12.58
N ASN A 21 45.58 8.33 12.71
CA ASN A 21 44.50 9.25 12.41
C ASN A 21 43.30 8.90 13.28
N GLN A 22 42.99 9.78 14.20
CA GLN A 22 42.00 9.60 15.25
C GLN A 22 40.59 9.70 14.65
N THR A 23 40.04 8.60 14.21
CA THR A 23 38.61 8.32 14.32
C THR A 23 38.52 7.06 15.17
N SER A 24 38.36 7.24 16.48
CA SER A 24 37.98 6.16 17.38
C SER A 24 36.63 5.64 16.94
N SER A 25 36.63 4.66 16.03
CA SER A 25 35.40 4.01 15.66
C SER A 25 34.96 3.18 16.84
N GLU A 26 33.90 3.62 17.49
CA GLU A 26 33.24 2.91 18.57
C GLU A 26 33.00 1.45 18.15
N LYS A 27 33.29 0.51 19.01
CA LYS A 27 33.04 -0.90 18.74
C LYS A 27 31.55 -1.17 18.86
N VAL A 28 30.94 -1.66 17.82
CA VAL A 28 29.53 -2.07 17.81
C VAL A 28 29.35 -3.55 18.13
N ALA A 29 30.39 -4.37 17.93
CA ALA A 29 30.43 -5.75 18.37
C ALA A 29 31.88 -6.17 18.70
N GLU A 30 32.02 -7.06 19.68
CA GLU A 30 33.32 -7.61 20.09
C GLU A 30 33.28 -9.14 20.03
N SER A 31 34.35 -9.73 19.55
CA SER A 31 34.51 -11.18 19.56
C SER A 31 35.99 -11.58 19.68
N SER A 32 36.26 -12.84 20.03
CA SER A 32 37.63 -13.40 20.03
C SER A 32 38.27 -13.43 18.62
N ALA A 33 37.49 -13.33 17.57
CA ALA A 33 37.95 -13.27 16.17
C ALA A 33 38.23 -11.86 15.66
N GLY A 34 37.89 -10.83 16.46
CA GLY A 34 38.03 -9.43 16.13
C GLY A 34 36.75 -8.62 16.47
N ASN A 35 36.88 -7.32 16.36
CA ASN A 35 35.78 -6.38 16.67
C ASN A 35 35.23 -5.84 15.39
N VAL A 36 33.91 -5.54 15.40
CA VAL A 36 33.26 -4.76 14.35
C VAL A 36 33.15 -3.31 14.83
N THR A 37 33.64 -2.39 14.04
CA THR A 37 33.62 -0.97 14.35
C THR A 37 32.43 -0.27 13.70
N GLN A 38 32.03 0.88 14.25
CA GLN A 38 30.99 1.72 13.66
C GLN A 38 31.34 2.13 12.23
N THR A 39 32.62 2.40 11.95
CA THR A 39 33.09 2.76 10.61
C THR A 39 32.95 1.61 9.62
N GLU A 40 33.29 0.37 10.01
CA GLU A 40 33.10 -0.81 9.15
C GLU A 40 31.63 -1.07 8.88
N LEU A 41 30.79 -0.98 9.90
CA LEU A 41 29.35 -1.11 9.74
C LEU A 41 28.79 -0.02 8.82
N TYR A 42 29.17 1.27 9.07
CA TYR A 42 28.74 2.39 8.24
C TYR A 42 29.16 2.21 6.77
N ASN A 43 30.42 1.89 6.52
CA ASN A 43 30.92 1.71 5.15
C ASN A 43 30.21 0.56 4.43
N THR A 44 29.95 -0.54 5.12
CA THR A 44 29.20 -1.68 4.58
C THR A 44 27.77 -1.29 4.24
N MET A 45 27.09 -0.58 5.12
CA MET A 45 25.73 -0.07 4.88
C MET A 45 25.71 0.97 3.77
N LYS A 46 26.68 1.90 3.77
CA LYS A 46 26.82 2.92 2.72
C LYS A 46 27.01 2.29 1.34
N ALA A 47 27.91 1.31 1.24
CA ALA A 47 28.15 0.63 -0.04
C ALA A 47 26.92 -0.11 -0.55
N LYS A 48 26.06 -0.63 0.31
CA LYS A 48 24.90 -1.44 -0.06
C LYS A 48 23.62 -0.63 -0.21
N TYR A 49 23.40 0.37 0.63
CA TYR A 49 22.14 1.10 0.76
C TYR A 49 22.29 2.63 0.69
N GLY A 50 23.52 3.13 0.59
CA GLY A 50 23.81 4.56 0.77
C GLY A 50 23.12 5.45 -0.24
N GLU A 51 23.08 5.09 -1.51
CA GLU A 51 22.41 5.88 -2.55
C GLU A 51 20.90 5.99 -2.28
N GLN A 52 20.24 4.89 -1.98
CA GLN A 52 18.81 4.87 -1.69
C GLN A 52 18.49 5.65 -0.40
N ALA A 53 19.29 5.46 0.65
CA ALA A 53 19.11 6.18 1.90
C ALA A 53 19.32 7.69 1.74
N LEU A 54 20.37 8.10 0.99
CA LEU A 54 20.62 9.52 0.70
C LEU A 54 19.47 10.12 -0.12
N GLN A 55 19.01 9.44 -1.16
CA GLN A 55 17.90 9.88 -1.99
C GLN A 55 16.65 10.13 -1.13
N GLN A 56 16.28 9.16 -0.29
CA GLN A 56 15.14 9.28 0.60
C GLN A 56 15.25 10.48 1.54
N LEU A 57 16.40 10.63 2.20
CA LEU A 57 16.64 11.74 3.14
C LEU A 57 16.61 13.10 2.45
N VAL A 58 17.20 13.20 1.26
CA VAL A 58 17.21 14.46 0.49
C VAL A 58 15.80 14.81 0.03
N TYR A 59 15.07 13.87 -0.54
CA TYR A 59 13.68 14.11 -0.95
C TYR A 59 12.81 14.52 0.22
N GLU A 60 12.89 13.81 1.36
CA GLU A 60 12.10 14.16 2.53
C GLU A 60 12.42 15.60 3.00
N LYS A 61 13.70 15.97 3.09
CA LYS A 61 14.12 17.32 3.49
C LYS A 61 13.67 18.40 2.51
N VAL A 62 13.84 18.17 1.21
CA VAL A 62 13.49 19.15 0.16
C VAL A 62 11.98 19.34 0.09
N LEU A 63 11.24 18.23 0.03
CA LEU A 63 9.79 18.26 -0.17
C LEU A 63 9.04 18.76 1.07
N SER A 64 9.45 18.37 2.28
CA SER A 64 8.78 18.79 3.51
C SER A 64 8.83 20.30 3.78
N LYS A 65 9.71 21.04 3.11
CA LYS A 65 9.74 22.51 3.17
C LYS A 65 8.56 23.16 2.44
N LYS A 66 8.06 22.52 1.38
CA LYS A 66 7.02 23.07 0.49
C LYS A 66 5.67 22.36 0.61
N TYR A 67 5.72 21.08 0.88
CA TYR A 67 4.54 20.21 0.92
C TYR A 67 4.33 19.66 2.33
N LYS A 68 3.08 19.65 2.76
CA LYS A 68 2.71 19.11 4.08
C LYS A 68 1.93 17.81 3.90
N VAL A 69 2.34 16.80 4.63
CA VAL A 69 1.58 15.56 4.84
C VAL A 69 1.31 15.46 6.33
N THR A 70 0.04 15.50 6.69
CA THR A 70 -0.40 15.46 8.08
C THR A 70 -0.53 14.03 8.60
N ASN A 71 -0.46 13.87 9.93
CA ASN A 71 -0.71 12.57 10.55
C ASN A 71 -2.16 12.07 10.28
N ALA A 72 -3.11 12.99 10.13
CA ALA A 72 -4.49 12.64 9.78
C ALA A 72 -4.57 12.01 8.38
N GLU A 73 -3.90 12.60 7.37
CA GLU A 73 -3.83 12.04 6.01
C GLU A 73 -3.16 10.66 6.00
N LEU A 74 -2.05 10.50 6.73
CA LEU A 74 -1.35 9.21 6.84
C LEU A 74 -2.23 8.15 7.52
N THR A 75 -2.88 8.54 8.63
CA THR A 75 -3.77 7.62 9.35
C THR A 75 -4.96 7.21 8.50
N ALA A 76 -5.56 8.13 7.75
CA ALA A 76 -6.64 7.81 6.83
C ALA A 76 -6.20 6.78 5.78
N LYS A 77 -5.04 7.01 5.12
CA LYS A 77 -4.48 6.08 4.13
C LYS A 77 -4.19 4.69 4.72
N VAL A 78 -3.65 4.63 5.94
CA VAL A 78 -3.40 3.35 6.61
C VAL A 78 -4.70 2.65 6.98
N ASN A 79 -5.71 3.39 7.44
CA ASN A 79 -7.02 2.82 7.74
C ASN A 79 -7.69 2.27 6.47
N ASP A 80 -7.64 2.99 5.35
CA ASP A 80 -8.12 2.50 4.06
C ASP A 80 -7.43 1.18 3.68
N LEU A 81 -6.11 1.09 3.90
CA LEU A 81 -5.35 -0.13 3.63
C LEU A 81 -5.73 -1.27 4.59
N LYS A 82 -5.98 -0.97 5.88
CA LYS A 82 -6.49 -1.94 6.85
C LYS A 82 -7.88 -2.46 6.48
N GLU A 83 -8.77 -1.59 6.04
CA GLU A 83 -10.10 -1.98 5.57
C GLU A 83 -10.03 -2.89 4.33
N GLN A 84 -9.10 -2.58 3.39
CA GLN A 84 -8.91 -3.39 2.18
C GLN A 84 -8.30 -4.77 2.45
N LEU A 85 -7.33 -4.85 3.37
CA LEU A 85 -6.59 -6.07 3.65
C LEU A 85 -7.20 -6.91 4.78
N GLY A 86 -8.07 -6.31 5.60
CA GLY A 86 -8.71 -6.97 6.73
C GLY A 86 -7.70 -7.66 7.64
N THR A 87 -7.93 -8.90 7.96
CA THR A 87 -7.07 -9.73 8.83
C THR A 87 -5.67 -9.98 8.25
N ASN A 88 -5.48 -9.78 6.93
CA ASN A 88 -4.20 -9.97 6.26
C ASN A 88 -3.25 -8.78 6.40
N PHE A 89 -3.69 -7.66 6.97
CA PHE A 89 -2.91 -6.43 7.05
C PHE A 89 -1.51 -6.66 7.66
N ALA A 90 -1.43 -7.28 8.84
CA ALA A 90 -0.16 -7.52 9.53
C ALA A 90 0.77 -8.45 8.73
N ALA A 91 0.22 -9.52 8.14
CA ALA A 91 0.98 -10.45 7.31
C ALA A 91 1.52 -9.76 6.05
N THR A 92 0.70 -8.89 5.44
CA THR A 92 1.10 -8.11 4.27
C THR A 92 2.22 -7.14 4.62
N LEU A 93 2.15 -6.41 5.76
CA LEU A 93 3.25 -5.55 6.21
C LEU A 93 4.57 -6.33 6.32
N ALA A 94 4.55 -7.48 6.98
CA ALA A 94 5.72 -8.32 7.16
C ALA A 94 6.27 -8.83 5.82
N GLN A 95 5.40 -9.22 4.88
CA GLN A 95 5.77 -9.67 3.54
C GLN A 95 6.50 -8.58 2.74
N TYR A 96 6.08 -7.31 2.88
CA TYR A 96 6.72 -6.16 2.24
C TYR A 96 7.90 -5.58 3.04
N GLY A 97 8.28 -6.23 4.15
CA GLY A 97 9.44 -5.86 4.95
C GLY A 97 9.21 -4.68 5.89
N TYR A 98 7.98 -4.27 6.11
CA TYR A 98 7.65 -3.24 7.11
C TYR A 98 7.66 -3.84 8.51
N LYS A 99 8.37 -3.18 9.42
CA LYS A 99 8.48 -3.60 10.82
C LYS A 99 7.15 -3.45 11.55
N ASP A 100 6.48 -2.33 11.32
CA ASP A 100 5.22 -1.95 11.95
C ASP A 100 4.49 -0.86 11.15
N GLU A 101 3.35 -0.40 11.66
CA GLU A 101 2.57 0.68 11.06
C GLU A 101 3.31 2.02 11.01
N ALA A 102 4.21 2.28 11.94
CA ALA A 102 4.98 3.53 11.97
C ALA A 102 5.99 3.57 10.82
N ASP A 103 6.63 2.45 10.54
CA ASP A 103 7.54 2.27 9.42
C ASP A 103 6.82 2.41 8.07
N LEU A 104 5.64 1.79 7.94
CA LEU A 104 4.76 2.00 6.79
C LEU A 104 4.41 3.49 6.61
N LYS A 105 3.99 4.18 7.68
CA LYS A 105 3.64 5.61 7.64
C LYS A 105 4.81 6.48 7.20
N GLN A 106 6.01 6.16 7.61
CA GLN A 106 7.22 6.90 7.20
C GLN A 106 7.45 6.76 5.69
N THR A 107 7.35 5.55 5.15
CA THR A 107 7.47 5.31 3.71
C THR A 107 6.35 5.99 2.92
N MET A 108 5.10 5.86 3.39
CA MET A 108 3.94 6.51 2.77
C MET A 108 4.06 8.02 2.76
N LYS A 109 4.62 8.62 3.82
CA LYS A 109 4.83 10.07 3.91
C LYS A 109 5.67 10.58 2.75
N LEU A 110 6.78 9.91 2.44
CA LEU A 110 7.62 10.33 1.32
C LEU A 110 6.88 10.20 -0.02
N GLY A 111 6.20 9.09 -0.26
CA GLY A 111 5.38 8.90 -1.47
C GLY A 111 4.32 9.99 -1.63
N MET A 112 3.59 10.32 -0.55
CA MET A 112 2.59 11.39 -0.56
C MET A 112 3.19 12.78 -0.80
N LEU A 113 4.41 13.06 -0.29
CA LEU A 113 5.12 14.31 -0.58
C LEU A 113 5.49 14.40 -2.06
N GLN A 114 5.99 13.32 -2.65
CA GLN A 114 6.33 13.24 -4.06
C GLN A 114 5.08 13.40 -4.94
N GLU A 115 4.00 12.75 -4.59
CA GLU A 115 2.70 12.88 -5.27
C GLU A 115 2.19 14.32 -5.23
N LYS A 116 2.19 14.97 -4.05
CA LYS A 116 1.79 16.39 -3.91
C LYS A 116 2.67 17.33 -4.77
N ALA A 117 3.98 17.07 -4.85
CA ALA A 117 4.87 17.84 -5.69
C ALA A 117 4.55 17.66 -7.19
N ALA A 118 4.29 16.44 -7.63
CA ALA A 118 3.94 16.15 -9.01
C ALA A 118 2.56 16.70 -9.39
N MET A 119 1.57 16.58 -8.51
CA MET A 119 0.21 17.10 -8.72
C MET A 119 0.13 18.61 -8.94
N LYS A 120 1.12 19.38 -8.48
CA LYS A 120 1.15 20.83 -8.65
C LYS A 120 1.02 21.25 -10.12
N ASN A 121 1.56 20.46 -11.03
CA ASN A 121 1.58 20.74 -12.45
C ASN A 121 0.47 20.05 -13.24
N VAL A 122 -0.31 19.17 -12.58
CA VAL A 122 -1.43 18.47 -13.21
C VAL A 122 -2.63 19.41 -13.29
N LYS A 123 -3.06 19.68 -14.52
CA LYS A 123 -4.27 20.49 -14.78
C LYS A 123 -5.48 19.58 -14.86
N VAL A 124 -6.56 20.02 -14.23
CA VAL A 124 -7.89 19.39 -14.31
C VAL A 124 -8.92 20.46 -14.66
N THR A 125 -9.94 20.06 -15.39
CA THR A 125 -11.05 20.94 -15.80
C THR A 125 -12.26 20.71 -14.91
N ASP A 126 -13.13 21.71 -14.79
CA ASP A 126 -14.39 21.56 -14.07
C ASP A 126 -15.26 20.43 -14.63
N LYS A 127 -15.18 20.17 -15.94
CA LYS A 127 -15.88 19.06 -16.57
C LYS A 127 -15.40 17.73 -16.03
N GLU A 128 -14.08 17.51 -15.97
CA GLU A 128 -13.49 16.26 -15.43
C GLU A 128 -13.88 16.01 -13.97
N LEU A 129 -13.89 17.07 -13.15
CA LEU A 129 -14.30 16.98 -11.77
C LEU A 129 -15.78 16.60 -11.64
N LYS A 130 -16.65 17.19 -12.45
CA LYS A 130 -18.09 16.88 -12.47
C LYS A 130 -18.37 15.48 -13.01
N ASP A 131 -17.66 15.06 -14.06
CA ASP A 131 -17.77 13.71 -14.63
C ASP A 131 -17.35 12.65 -13.60
N TYR A 132 -16.24 12.91 -12.89
CA TYR A 132 -15.81 12.03 -11.79
C TYR A 132 -16.87 11.97 -10.69
N TYR A 133 -17.41 13.11 -10.23
CA TYR A 133 -18.47 13.14 -9.22
C TYR A 133 -19.73 12.41 -9.70
N ALA A 134 -20.13 12.57 -10.96
CA ALA A 134 -21.28 11.86 -11.50
C ALA A 134 -21.13 10.34 -11.43
N SER A 135 -19.93 9.84 -11.76
CA SER A 135 -19.59 8.40 -11.72
C SER A 135 -19.20 7.87 -10.34
N TYR A 136 -18.99 8.78 -9.36
CA TYR A 136 -18.59 8.40 -8.01
C TYR A 136 -19.72 7.62 -7.31
N GLN A 137 -19.38 6.49 -6.77
CA GLN A 137 -20.24 5.67 -5.92
C GLN A 137 -19.67 5.67 -4.50
N PRO A 138 -20.47 5.93 -3.45
CA PRO A 138 -20.00 5.85 -2.07
C PRO A 138 -19.65 4.41 -1.70
N ASP A 139 -18.79 4.25 -0.71
CA ASP A 139 -18.39 2.93 -0.26
C ASP A 139 -19.59 2.16 0.29
N ILE A 140 -19.62 0.86 0.00
CA ILE A 140 -20.62 -0.07 0.51
C ILE A 140 -19.93 -1.29 1.11
N LYS A 141 -20.49 -1.83 2.20
CA LYS A 141 -20.09 -3.12 2.73
C LYS A 141 -21.02 -4.19 2.23
N VAL A 142 -20.46 -5.25 1.67
CA VAL A 142 -21.24 -6.24 0.93
C VAL A 142 -20.90 -7.64 1.40
N ARG A 143 -21.93 -8.50 1.49
CA ARG A 143 -21.75 -9.95 1.60
C ARG A 143 -22.52 -10.66 0.51
N HIS A 144 -22.06 -11.84 0.12
CA HIS A 144 -22.72 -12.63 -0.92
C HIS A 144 -22.75 -14.12 -0.65
N ILE A 145 -23.61 -14.80 -1.41
CA ILE A 145 -23.65 -16.26 -1.55
C ILE A 145 -23.53 -16.54 -3.04
N LEU A 146 -22.50 -17.26 -3.45
CA LEU A 146 -22.28 -17.66 -4.84
C LEU A 146 -22.69 -19.11 -5.03
N VAL A 147 -23.49 -19.40 -6.07
CA VAL A 147 -23.87 -20.75 -6.45
C VAL A 147 -23.81 -20.93 -7.97
N LYS A 148 -23.77 -22.18 -8.43
CA LYS A 148 -23.54 -22.47 -9.85
C LYS A 148 -24.75 -22.20 -10.75
N ASP A 149 -25.95 -22.41 -10.25
CA ASP A 149 -27.18 -22.38 -11.06
C ASP A 149 -28.26 -21.50 -10.43
N GLU A 150 -29.14 -21.00 -11.30
CA GLU A 150 -30.19 -20.06 -10.93
C GLU A 150 -31.25 -20.66 -10.00
N LYS A 151 -31.57 -21.94 -10.19
CA LYS A 151 -32.57 -22.64 -9.36
C LYS A 151 -32.10 -22.66 -7.90
N THR A 152 -30.87 -23.06 -7.67
CA THR A 152 -30.28 -23.05 -6.32
C THR A 152 -30.26 -21.64 -5.73
N ALA A 153 -29.93 -20.61 -6.54
CA ALA A 153 -29.94 -19.21 -6.08
C ALA A 153 -31.36 -18.75 -5.68
N LEU A 154 -32.39 -19.11 -6.47
CA LEU A 154 -33.79 -18.83 -6.14
C LEU A 154 -34.24 -19.54 -4.85
N ASP A 155 -33.84 -20.80 -4.63
CA ASP A 155 -34.16 -21.53 -3.43
C ASP A 155 -33.46 -20.91 -2.20
N ILE A 156 -32.23 -20.46 -2.33
CA ILE A 156 -31.53 -19.69 -1.29
C ILE A 156 -32.25 -18.38 -0.99
N LYS A 157 -32.65 -17.64 -2.02
CA LYS A 157 -33.40 -16.37 -1.83
C LYS A 157 -34.68 -16.62 -1.03
N LYS A 158 -35.44 -17.68 -1.33
CA LYS A 158 -36.64 -18.05 -0.57
C LYS A 158 -36.33 -18.38 0.89
N GLN A 159 -35.24 -19.10 1.18
CA GLN A 159 -34.82 -19.39 2.53
C GLN A 159 -34.50 -18.13 3.33
N LEU A 160 -33.78 -17.20 2.70
CA LEU A 160 -33.41 -15.93 3.31
C LEU A 160 -34.64 -15.04 3.55
N ASP A 161 -35.58 -15.00 2.60
CA ASP A 161 -36.86 -14.29 2.74
C ASP A 161 -37.76 -14.88 3.83
N ALA A 162 -37.62 -16.18 4.08
CA ALA A 162 -38.30 -16.88 5.20
C ALA A 162 -37.56 -16.69 6.56
N GLY A 163 -36.50 -15.88 6.60
CA GLY A 163 -35.80 -15.49 7.84
C GLY A 163 -34.59 -16.36 8.19
N ALA A 164 -34.10 -17.20 7.27
CA ALA A 164 -32.83 -17.88 7.48
C ALA A 164 -31.68 -16.86 7.62
N LYS A 165 -30.72 -17.14 8.49
CA LYS A 165 -29.56 -16.25 8.67
C LYS A 165 -28.65 -16.36 7.46
N PHE A 166 -28.29 -15.20 6.90
CA PHE A 166 -27.44 -15.09 5.71
C PHE A 166 -26.10 -15.81 5.90
N GLU A 167 -25.48 -15.64 7.07
CA GLU A 167 -24.20 -16.24 7.43
C GLU A 167 -24.25 -17.78 7.42
N ASP A 168 -25.32 -18.37 7.94
CA ASP A 168 -25.47 -19.81 8.01
C ASP A 168 -25.69 -20.41 6.62
N VAL A 169 -26.50 -19.73 5.80
CA VAL A 169 -26.74 -20.12 4.40
C VAL A 169 -25.47 -19.97 3.56
N ALA A 170 -24.70 -18.88 3.76
CA ALA A 170 -23.42 -18.67 3.09
C ALA A 170 -22.44 -19.81 3.39
N LYS A 171 -22.24 -20.14 4.67
CA LYS A 171 -21.35 -21.24 5.10
C LYS A 171 -21.75 -22.59 4.51
N LYS A 172 -23.05 -22.83 4.40
CA LYS A 172 -23.59 -24.12 3.93
C LYS A 172 -23.57 -24.26 2.43
N SER A 173 -23.84 -23.19 1.69
CA SER A 173 -24.24 -23.27 0.29
C SER A 173 -23.36 -22.49 -0.68
N SER A 174 -22.56 -21.53 -0.20
CA SER A 174 -21.72 -20.74 -1.10
C SER A 174 -20.57 -21.57 -1.67
N THR A 175 -20.37 -21.44 -2.97
CA THR A 175 -19.19 -22.01 -3.67
C THR A 175 -17.96 -21.12 -3.57
N ASP A 176 -18.11 -19.85 -3.14
CA ASP A 176 -17.01 -19.01 -2.73
C ASP A 176 -16.58 -19.34 -1.30
N THR A 177 -15.67 -20.31 -1.19
CA THR A 177 -15.20 -20.82 0.11
C THR A 177 -14.39 -19.79 0.88
N ALA A 178 -13.83 -18.78 0.21
CA ALA A 178 -13.01 -17.75 0.85
C ALA A 178 -13.87 -16.83 1.73
N SER A 179 -15.02 -16.37 1.23
CA SER A 179 -15.94 -15.52 1.98
C SER A 179 -16.96 -16.32 2.80
N ALA A 180 -17.33 -17.53 2.37
CA ALA A 180 -18.36 -18.35 3.01
C ALA A 180 -18.14 -18.55 4.52
N GLN A 181 -16.89 -18.83 4.94
CA GLN A 181 -16.54 -19.06 6.35
C GLN A 181 -16.77 -17.82 7.22
N ASN A 182 -16.70 -16.63 6.61
CA ASN A 182 -17.00 -15.34 7.24
C ASN A 182 -18.43 -14.86 6.93
N GLY A 183 -19.38 -15.79 6.68
CA GLY A 183 -20.76 -15.43 6.39
C GLY A 183 -20.98 -14.75 5.05
N GLY A 184 -20.08 -14.94 4.10
CA GLY A 184 -20.13 -14.35 2.76
C GLY A 184 -19.55 -12.94 2.67
N ASP A 185 -18.90 -12.42 3.72
CA ASP A 185 -18.37 -11.05 3.78
C ASP A 185 -17.28 -10.83 2.73
N LEU A 186 -17.46 -9.83 1.87
CA LEU A 186 -16.51 -9.36 0.86
C LEU A 186 -15.79 -8.07 1.30
N GLY A 187 -16.09 -7.56 2.48
CA GLY A 187 -15.57 -6.30 2.99
C GLY A 187 -16.15 -5.08 2.30
N THR A 188 -15.38 -4.01 2.24
CA THR A 188 -15.80 -2.71 1.69
C THR A 188 -15.48 -2.60 0.20
N ILE A 189 -16.50 -2.36 -0.60
CA ILE A 189 -16.36 -2.00 -2.02
C ILE A 189 -16.26 -0.49 -2.15
N THR A 190 -15.17 -0.04 -2.75
CA THR A 190 -14.83 1.38 -2.95
C THR A 190 -14.70 1.69 -4.44
N ASN A 191 -14.55 2.96 -4.80
CA ASN A 191 -14.26 3.34 -6.19
C ASN A 191 -12.93 2.78 -6.72
N THR A 192 -11.98 2.45 -5.85
CA THR A 192 -10.67 1.94 -6.23
C THR A 192 -10.64 0.43 -6.48
N ASN A 193 -11.49 -0.34 -5.77
CA ASN A 193 -11.50 -1.80 -5.88
C ASN A 193 -12.73 -2.37 -6.61
N LYS A 194 -13.78 -1.57 -6.87
CA LYS A 194 -15.01 -2.05 -7.54
C LYS A 194 -14.76 -2.70 -8.90
N GLY A 195 -13.70 -2.32 -9.60
CA GLY A 195 -13.32 -2.93 -10.88
C GLY A 195 -12.82 -4.38 -10.80
N GLN A 196 -12.60 -4.90 -9.58
CA GLN A 196 -12.24 -6.31 -9.34
C GLN A 196 -13.46 -7.23 -9.34
N TYR A 197 -14.68 -6.67 -9.31
CA TYR A 197 -15.93 -7.39 -9.27
C TYR A 197 -16.61 -7.34 -10.65
N ASP A 198 -17.51 -8.32 -10.87
CA ASP A 198 -18.36 -8.34 -12.06
C ASP A 198 -19.25 -7.09 -12.14
N ALA A 199 -19.45 -6.56 -13.37
CA ALA A 199 -20.19 -5.31 -13.56
C ALA A 199 -21.66 -5.43 -13.13
N ASP A 200 -22.30 -6.57 -13.40
CA ASP A 200 -23.70 -6.80 -13.00
C ASP A 200 -23.82 -6.98 -11.49
N PHE A 201 -22.81 -7.60 -10.86
CA PHE A 201 -22.72 -7.67 -9.40
C PHE A 201 -22.65 -6.27 -8.79
N ILE A 202 -21.76 -5.41 -9.27
CA ILE A 202 -21.60 -4.02 -8.79
C ILE A 202 -22.88 -3.22 -8.99
N LYS A 203 -23.48 -3.31 -10.17
CA LYS A 203 -24.74 -2.63 -10.47
C LYS A 203 -25.86 -3.04 -9.53
N ALA A 204 -26.00 -4.34 -9.27
CA ALA A 204 -26.99 -4.87 -8.34
C ALA A 204 -26.70 -4.42 -6.90
N ALA A 205 -25.46 -4.54 -6.42
CA ALA A 205 -25.08 -4.14 -5.07
C ALA A 205 -25.39 -2.68 -4.79
N TYR A 206 -25.04 -1.76 -5.69
CA TYR A 206 -25.32 -0.33 -5.50
C TYR A 206 -26.81 0.03 -5.58
N ALA A 207 -27.65 -0.78 -6.25
CA ALA A 207 -29.11 -0.60 -6.30
C ALA A 207 -29.82 -0.98 -4.99
N LEU A 208 -29.21 -1.83 -4.16
CA LEU A 208 -29.79 -2.29 -2.92
C LEU A 208 -29.79 -1.22 -1.83
N LYS A 209 -30.80 -1.27 -0.97
CA LYS A 209 -30.82 -0.59 0.33
C LYS A 209 -30.01 -1.39 1.34
N VAL A 210 -29.64 -0.75 2.45
CA VAL A 210 -28.98 -1.45 3.57
C VAL A 210 -29.89 -2.56 4.09
N ASN A 211 -29.31 -3.74 4.28
CA ASN A 211 -29.95 -5.02 4.67
C ASN A 211 -30.90 -5.63 3.64
N GLU A 212 -31.06 -5.03 2.47
CA GLU A 212 -31.82 -5.64 1.39
C GLU A 212 -31.04 -6.79 0.74
N ILE A 213 -31.75 -7.88 0.40
CA ILE A 213 -31.21 -9.07 -0.25
C ILE A 213 -31.63 -9.07 -1.72
N SER A 214 -30.65 -9.15 -2.63
CA SER A 214 -30.90 -9.12 -4.07
C SER A 214 -31.75 -10.32 -4.56
N ALA A 215 -32.35 -10.19 -5.74
CA ALA A 215 -32.64 -11.32 -6.59
C ALA A 215 -31.33 -12.02 -7.02
N PRO A 216 -31.35 -13.25 -7.57
CA PRO A 216 -30.18 -13.86 -8.17
C PRO A 216 -29.55 -12.99 -9.24
N VAL A 217 -28.24 -12.69 -9.11
CA VAL A 217 -27.46 -11.87 -10.04
C VAL A 217 -26.48 -12.78 -10.77
N LYS A 218 -26.59 -12.87 -12.08
CA LYS A 218 -25.72 -13.71 -12.91
C LYS A 218 -24.35 -13.06 -13.11
N SER A 219 -23.29 -13.84 -13.06
CA SER A 219 -21.93 -13.44 -13.45
C SER A 219 -21.24 -14.61 -14.19
N GLN A 220 -20.01 -14.40 -14.61
CA GLN A 220 -19.18 -15.49 -15.16
C GLN A 220 -18.89 -16.63 -14.15
N PHE A 221 -19.01 -16.38 -12.85
CA PHE A 221 -18.76 -17.35 -11.79
C PHE A 221 -19.99 -18.17 -11.38
N GLY A 222 -21.18 -17.74 -11.80
CA GLY A 222 -22.46 -18.34 -11.41
C GLY A 222 -23.50 -17.29 -11.04
N TYR A 223 -24.27 -17.56 -10.00
CA TYR A 223 -25.33 -16.69 -9.51
C TYR A 223 -25.03 -16.25 -8.09
N HIS A 224 -25.08 -14.94 -7.86
CA HIS A 224 -24.88 -14.31 -6.58
C HIS A 224 -26.20 -13.91 -5.92
N ILE A 225 -26.34 -14.19 -4.63
CA ILE A 225 -27.31 -13.51 -3.77
C ILE A 225 -26.51 -12.50 -2.96
N ILE A 226 -26.86 -11.22 -3.06
CA ILE A 226 -26.07 -10.12 -2.54
C ILE A 226 -26.86 -9.44 -1.43
N GLN A 227 -26.16 -9.02 -0.36
CA GLN A 227 -26.71 -8.13 0.65
C GLN A 227 -25.72 -7.00 0.94
N VAL A 228 -26.23 -5.76 0.98
CA VAL A 228 -25.47 -4.60 1.44
C VAL A 228 -25.71 -4.44 2.93
N THR A 229 -24.64 -4.50 3.73
CA THR A 229 -24.73 -4.38 5.19
C THR A 229 -24.51 -2.94 5.66
N GLU A 230 -23.71 -2.18 4.92
CA GLU A 230 -23.48 -0.75 5.18
C GLU A 230 -23.39 0.01 3.84
N LYS A 231 -23.86 1.25 3.82
CA LYS A 231 -23.77 2.14 2.65
C LYS A 231 -23.52 3.56 3.11
N LYS A 232 -22.36 4.11 2.72
CA LYS A 232 -22.06 5.52 2.99
C LYS A 232 -22.92 6.42 2.13
N GLU A 233 -23.29 7.58 2.65
CA GLU A 233 -24.03 8.57 1.87
C GLU A 233 -23.10 9.32 0.90
N LYS A 234 -23.61 9.61 -0.29
CA LYS A 234 -22.91 10.47 -1.26
C LYS A 234 -23.01 11.92 -0.80
N LYS A 235 -21.88 12.49 -0.38
CA LYS A 235 -21.81 13.91 -0.01
C LYS A 235 -22.04 14.81 -1.22
N SER A 236 -22.33 16.09 -0.98
CA SER A 236 -22.48 17.06 -2.06
C SER A 236 -21.18 17.24 -2.85
N TYR A 237 -21.31 17.68 -4.12
CA TYR A 237 -20.14 18.00 -4.95
C TYR A 237 -19.19 18.99 -4.27
N ASN A 238 -19.75 20.01 -3.63
CA ASN A 238 -18.95 21.04 -2.95
C ASN A 238 -18.14 20.46 -1.78
N ASP A 239 -18.76 19.56 -1.00
CA ASP A 239 -18.07 18.91 0.14
C ASP A 239 -16.98 17.95 -0.32
N MET A 240 -17.13 17.38 -1.53
CA MET A 240 -16.18 16.41 -2.10
C MET A 240 -15.17 17.02 -3.06
N LYS A 241 -15.30 18.31 -3.42
CA LYS A 241 -14.54 18.93 -4.52
C LYS A 241 -13.03 18.75 -4.35
N SER A 242 -12.52 18.94 -3.14
CA SER A 242 -11.09 18.78 -2.85
C SER A 242 -10.60 17.33 -3.05
N ASP A 243 -11.40 16.38 -2.56
CA ASP A 243 -11.07 14.95 -2.67
C ASP A 243 -11.17 14.49 -4.14
N ILE A 244 -12.18 14.97 -4.87
CA ILE A 244 -12.35 14.70 -6.30
C ILE A 244 -11.18 15.27 -7.10
N GLU A 245 -10.78 16.50 -6.82
CA GLU A 245 -9.63 17.12 -7.47
C GLU A 245 -8.36 16.31 -7.24
N TYR A 246 -8.14 15.86 -6.00
CA TYR A 246 -7.02 14.98 -5.68
C TYR A 246 -7.09 13.67 -6.47
N GLN A 247 -8.23 12.99 -6.48
CA GLN A 247 -8.40 11.72 -7.20
C GLN A 247 -8.20 11.87 -8.72
N VAL A 248 -8.78 12.91 -9.32
CA VAL A 248 -8.62 13.17 -10.76
C VAL A 248 -7.19 13.54 -11.11
N LYS A 249 -6.51 14.34 -10.29
CA LYS A 249 -5.07 14.64 -10.48
C LYS A 249 -4.21 13.39 -10.33
N SER A 250 -4.45 12.60 -9.28
CA SER A 250 -3.71 11.35 -9.01
C SER A 250 -3.85 10.35 -10.16
N SER A 251 -5.06 10.20 -10.71
CA SER A 251 -5.31 9.29 -11.85
C SER A 251 -4.60 9.70 -13.15
N LYS A 252 -4.17 10.96 -13.26
CA LYS A 252 -3.43 11.47 -14.42
C LYS A 252 -1.91 11.42 -14.24
N LEU A 253 -1.44 11.17 -13.01
CA LEU A 253 0.00 11.13 -12.75
C LEU A 253 0.64 9.90 -13.38
N THR A 254 1.74 10.16 -14.06
CA THR A 254 2.63 9.12 -14.57
C THR A 254 3.91 9.08 -13.73
N SER A 255 4.66 7.99 -13.82
CA SER A 255 6.00 7.90 -13.22
C SER A 255 6.93 9.00 -13.74
N ASP A 256 6.79 9.38 -15.00
CA ASP A 256 7.57 10.47 -15.62
C ASP A 256 7.23 11.82 -15.00
N ASP A 257 5.96 12.08 -14.69
CA ASP A 257 5.56 13.33 -14.03
C ASP A 257 6.16 13.43 -12.63
N ILE A 258 6.17 12.33 -11.88
CA ILE A 258 6.81 12.25 -10.57
C ILE A 258 8.31 12.49 -10.70
N ASN A 259 8.99 11.80 -11.61
CA ASN A 259 10.43 11.95 -11.83
C ASN A 259 10.79 13.40 -12.22
N LYS A 260 10.05 14.00 -13.15
CA LYS A 260 10.23 15.41 -13.56
C LYS A 260 10.00 16.35 -12.39
N ALA A 261 8.97 16.13 -11.57
CA ALA A 261 8.71 16.94 -10.40
C ALA A 261 9.87 16.84 -9.41
N MET A 262 10.39 15.64 -9.14
CA MET A 262 11.53 15.44 -8.26
C MET A 262 12.78 16.17 -8.77
N GLN A 263 13.11 16.03 -10.05
CA GLN A 263 14.25 16.74 -10.63
C GLN A 263 14.11 18.29 -10.51
N ASN A 264 12.92 18.82 -10.74
CA ASN A 264 12.63 20.22 -10.60
C ASN A 264 12.78 20.70 -9.13
N GLU A 265 12.30 19.92 -8.16
CA GLU A 265 12.42 20.26 -6.75
C GLU A 265 13.88 20.19 -6.26
N LEU A 266 14.66 19.20 -6.68
CA LEU A 266 16.08 19.09 -6.39
C LEU A 266 16.86 20.28 -6.97
N LYS A 267 16.59 20.63 -8.22
CA LYS A 267 17.20 21.80 -8.89
C LYS A 267 16.86 23.10 -8.18
N ALA A 268 15.60 23.31 -7.83
CA ALA A 268 15.15 24.50 -7.11
C ALA A 268 15.74 24.60 -5.69
N ALA A 269 16.07 23.46 -5.08
CA ALA A 269 16.72 23.41 -3.77
C ALA A 269 18.26 23.50 -3.84
N ASN A 270 18.86 23.61 -5.05
CA ASN A 270 20.29 23.62 -5.27
C ASN A 270 21.04 22.47 -4.58
N VAL A 271 20.47 21.26 -4.64
CA VAL A 271 21.04 20.08 -3.99
C VAL A 271 22.40 19.74 -4.61
N LYS A 272 23.40 19.52 -3.74
CA LYS A 272 24.75 19.08 -4.14
C LYS A 272 25.11 17.85 -3.31
N ILE A 273 25.62 16.82 -3.96
CA ILE A 273 26.18 15.64 -3.30
C ILE A 273 27.69 15.80 -3.21
N ASN A 274 28.22 15.85 -1.99
CA ASN A 274 29.66 16.02 -1.74
C ASN A 274 30.40 14.68 -1.62
N ASP A 275 29.67 13.58 -1.40
CA ASP A 275 30.23 12.25 -1.28
C ASP A 275 30.40 11.61 -2.65
N LYS A 276 31.63 11.24 -2.99
CA LYS A 276 31.99 10.71 -4.32
C LYS A 276 31.34 9.36 -4.61
N ASP A 277 31.17 8.54 -3.56
CA ASP A 277 30.59 7.19 -3.70
C ASP A 277 29.08 7.24 -3.89
N LEU A 278 28.43 8.37 -3.56
CA LEU A 278 26.99 8.55 -3.62
C LEU A 278 26.56 9.58 -4.68
N LYS A 279 27.46 9.96 -5.58
CA LYS A 279 27.22 11.01 -6.58
C LYS A 279 25.99 10.75 -7.48
N ASP A 280 25.66 9.49 -7.69
CA ASP A 280 24.58 9.04 -8.56
C ASP A 280 23.25 8.82 -7.83
N ALA A 281 23.20 9.01 -6.50
CA ALA A 281 22.03 8.75 -5.65
C ALA A 281 20.74 9.49 -6.06
N LEU A 282 20.85 10.64 -6.76
CA LEU A 282 19.70 11.44 -7.20
C LEU A 282 19.45 11.33 -8.71
N ASN A 283 20.17 10.47 -9.40
CA ASN A 283 19.88 10.19 -10.80
C ASN A 283 18.52 9.44 -10.89
N PRO A 284 17.71 9.72 -11.92
CA PRO A 284 16.46 9.01 -12.11
C PRO A 284 16.75 7.50 -12.20
N THR A 285 16.21 6.74 -11.28
CA THR A 285 16.22 5.28 -11.42
C THR A 285 15.37 4.94 -12.63
N PRO A 286 15.85 4.18 -13.62
CA PRO A 286 14.98 3.68 -14.67
C PRO A 286 13.82 2.96 -14.00
N ALA A 287 12.59 3.28 -14.40
CA ALA A 287 11.42 2.56 -13.93
C ALA A 287 11.67 1.06 -14.18
N THR A 288 11.88 0.32 -13.12
CA THR A 288 11.91 -1.15 -13.21
C THR A 288 10.52 -1.53 -13.72
N PRO A 289 10.40 -2.18 -14.88
CA PRO A 289 9.09 -2.66 -15.31
C PRO A 289 8.61 -3.57 -14.19
N THR A 290 7.50 -3.21 -13.55
CA THR A 290 6.72 -4.11 -12.70
C THR A 290 6.31 -5.26 -13.63
N THR A 291 7.11 -6.32 -13.66
CA THR A 291 6.67 -7.60 -14.20
C THR A 291 5.56 -8.05 -13.28
N GLY A 292 4.32 -7.77 -13.72
CA GLY A 292 3.15 -8.40 -13.14
C GLY A 292 3.31 -9.91 -13.31
N GLN A 293 3.39 -10.60 -12.23
CA GLN A 293 3.04 -12.00 -12.09
C GLN A 293 2.01 -12.13 -11.00
#